data_11af2a231a1a66b4f41402bf5276e7ff
#
_entry.id   11af2a231a1a66b4f41402bf5276e7ff
#
_cell.length_a   1.000
_cell.length_b   1.000
_cell.length_c   1.000
_cell.angle_alpha   90.00
_cell.angle_beta   90.00
_cell.angle_gamma   90.00
#
_symmetry.space_group_name_H-M   'P 1'
#
loop_
_entity.id
_entity.type
_entity.pdbx_description
1 polymer ?
#
loop_
_entity_poly.entity_id
_entity_poly.type
_entity_poly.pdbx_seq_one_letter_code
_entity_poly.pdbx_strand_id
1 'polypeptide(L)'
;LTSVVLPDSLTQLGEHAFQNCSSLTSMVLPDSLTQIGEGAFQNCTSLTSMVLPDSLTQVGRLAFDDCTSLTSVVLPDSLTQIGRAAFQDCTSLMSVVLPNSLTLLGDSAFRECSSLTSVVLPDSLMQLGEGAFLYCSSLTSVVLPDSLMQIGESAFQSCTSLTSVVLPSSLTHIGKQAFIECSSLTSVALPDSLTQLGYGAFGKCSSLTSVVLPDSLMQLGEGAFLDCSSLTSMVLPDSLTHLGEAAFGRCTSLTSVVLPDSL
;
A
#
# COMPACT_ATOMS: atom_id res chain seq x y z
N LEU A 1 16.37 2.22 27.91
CA LEU A 1 15.93 3.62 27.91
C LEU A 1 14.41 3.63 27.93
N THR A 2 13.78 4.21 28.95
CA THR A 2 12.31 4.20 29.11
C THR A 2 11.67 5.55 28.79
N SER A 3 12.40 6.65 28.94
CA SER A 3 11.97 8.00 28.59
C SER A 3 13.16 8.90 28.26
N VAL A 4 12.93 9.89 27.44
CA VAL A 4 13.93 10.89 27.04
C VAL A 4 13.26 12.26 27.01
N VAL A 5 13.95 13.26 27.46
CA VAL A 5 13.58 14.67 27.28
C VAL A 5 14.55 15.27 26.25
N LEU A 6 14.00 15.74 25.15
CA LEU A 6 14.76 16.42 24.11
C LEU A 6 14.73 17.92 24.33
N PRO A 7 15.80 18.65 23.96
CA PRO A 7 15.80 20.12 24.08
C PRO A 7 14.82 20.74 23.06
N ASP A 8 14.15 21.83 23.48
CA ASP A 8 13.18 22.55 22.64
C ASP A 8 13.81 23.19 21.38
N SER A 9 15.13 23.29 21.32
CA SER A 9 15.86 23.82 20.15
C SER A 9 16.26 22.78 19.12
N LEU A 10 15.93 21.49 19.36
CA LEU A 10 16.33 20.40 18.47
C LEU A 10 15.50 20.42 17.18
N THR A 11 16.16 20.62 16.04
CA THR A 11 15.50 20.70 14.73
C THR A 11 15.55 19.39 13.94
N GLN A 12 16.45 18.47 14.28
CA GLN A 12 16.62 17.20 13.56
C GLN A 12 17.00 16.08 14.54
N LEU A 13 16.38 14.91 14.38
CA LEU A 13 16.90 13.66 14.93
C LEU A 13 17.85 13.03 13.92
N GLY A 14 19.06 12.72 14.37
CA GLY A 14 20.07 12.06 13.53
C GLY A 14 19.69 10.63 13.16
N GLU A 15 20.43 10.08 12.20
CA GLU A 15 20.31 8.68 11.81
C GLU A 15 20.54 7.76 13.02
N HIS A 16 19.66 6.75 13.17
CA HIS A 16 19.73 5.73 14.23
C HIS A 16 19.77 6.26 15.68
N ALA A 17 19.33 7.52 15.94
CA ALA A 17 19.48 8.19 17.23
C ALA A 17 18.92 7.39 18.42
N PHE A 18 17.82 6.65 18.24
CA PHE A 18 17.19 5.79 19.25
C PHE A 18 17.02 4.34 18.75
N GLN A 19 17.80 3.94 17.77
CA GLN A 19 17.74 2.57 17.22
C GLN A 19 17.94 1.54 18.34
N ASN A 20 17.13 0.48 18.32
CA ASN A 20 17.16 -0.61 19.33
C ASN A 20 16.86 -0.16 20.77
N CYS A 21 16.21 0.99 20.98
CA CYS A 21 15.72 1.41 22.29
C CYS A 21 14.46 0.61 22.66
N SER A 22 14.58 -0.72 22.76
CA SER A 22 13.46 -1.66 22.92
C SER A 22 12.62 -1.47 24.19
N SER A 23 13.09 -0.70 25.19
CA SER A 23 12.32 -0.37 26.39
C SER A 23 11.69 1.03 26.34
N LEU A 24 11.85 1.77 25.23
CA LEU A 24 11.24 3.10 25.05
C LEU A 24 9.74 2.93 24.76
N THR A 25 8.89 3.42 25.66
CA THR A 25 7.44 3.28 25.55
C THR A 25 6.75 4.49 24.94
N SER A 26 7.31 5.67 25.17
CA SER A 26 6.82 6.94 24.60
C SER A 26 7.92 8.00 24.61
N MET A 27 7.78 9.00 23.76
CA MET A 27 8.67 10.15 23.71
C MET A 27 7.88 11.39 23.29
N VAL A 28 8.19 12.53 23.88
CA VAL A 28 7.71 13.83 23.42
C VAL A 28 8.76 14.43 22.50
N LEU A 29 8.36 14.73 21.28
CA LEU A 29 9.20 15.42 20.29
C LEU A 29 8.97 16.94 20.41
N PRO A 30 10.03 17.77 20.30
CA PRO A 30 9.89 19.22 20.41
C PRO A 30 9.24 19.82 19.16
N ASP A 31 8.50 20.92 19.32
CA ASP A 31 7.82 21.64 18.25
C ASP A 31 8.76 22.27 17.20
N SER A 32 10.05 22.31 17.46
CA SER A 32 11.09 22.76 16.52
C SER A 32 11.57 21.67 15.54
N LEU A 33 11.16 20.39 15.75
CA LEU A 33 11.70 19.28 15.01
C LEU A 33 11.12 19.24 13.59
N THR A 34 11.98 19.37 12.58
CA THR A 34 11.57 19.36 11.15
C THR A 34 11.86 18.06 10.45
N GLN A 35 12.77 17.23 10.96
CA GLN A 35 13.16 15.96 10.34
C GLN A 35 13.44 14.85 11.35
N ILE A 36 13.00 13.65 11.04
CA ILE A 36 13.39 12.41 11.69
C ILE A 36 14.27 11.63 10.71
N GLY A 37 15.52 11.36 11.13
CA GLY A 37 16.54 10.70 10.32
C GLY A 37 16.26 9.22 10.05
N GLU A 38 17.11 8.62 9.21
CA GLU A 38 17.04 7.18 8.89
C GLU A 38 17.14 6.35 10.17
N GLY A 39 16.24 5.36 10.33
CA GLY A 39 16.24 4.40 11.43
C GLY A 39 16.18 5.02 12.82
N ALA A 40 15.75 6.29 12.97
CA ALA A 40 15.85 7.00 14.24
C ALA A 40 15.19 6.29 15.42
N PHE A 41 14.07 5.55 15.19
CA PHE A 41 13.36 4.72 16.17
C PHE A 41 13.27 3.25 15.76
N GLN A 42 14.14 2.81 14.83
CA GLN A 42 14.12 1.43 14.35
C GLN A 42 14.30 0.44 15.53
N ASN A 43 13.48 -0.62 15.56
CA ASN A 43 13.46 -1.62 16.62
C ASN A 43 13.12 -1.04 18.02
N CYS A 44 12.35 0.03 18.12
CA CYS A 44 11.77 0.49 19.38
C CYS A 44 10.51 -0.32 19.70
N THR A 45 10.68 -1.62 19.98
CA THR A 45 9.60 -2.61 20.03
C THR A 45 8.56 -2.38 21.15
N SER A 46 8.85 -1.56 22.16
CA SER A 46 7.89 -1.17 23.20
C SER A 46 7.21 0.18 22.96
N LEU A 47 7.55 0.89 21.88
CA LEU A 47 6.94 2.19 21.56
C LEU A 47 5.47 1.99 21.18
N THR A 48 4.55 2.58 21.96
CA THR A 48 3.11 2.32 21.79
C THR A 48 2.37 3.38 21.00
N SER A 49 2.84 4.63 21.10
CA SER A 49 2.26 5.75 20.36
C SER A 49 3.28 6.86 20.11
N MET A 50 3.09 7.63 19.06
CA MET A 50 3.91 8.78 18.72
C MET A 50 3.03 9.91 18.17
N VAL A 51 3.24 11.12 18.71
CA VAL A 51 2.70 12.35 18.15
C VAL A 51 3.85 13.08 17.49
N LEU A 52 3.76 13.29 16.18
CA LEU A 52 4.76 14.02 15.42
C LEU A 52 4.41 15.52 15.43
N PRO A 53 5.37 16.43 15.65
CA PRO A 53 5.10 17.86 15.79
C PRO A 53 4.69 18.50 14.46
N ASP A 54 3.93 19.60 14.54
CA ASP A 54 3.42 20.35 13.39
C ASP A 54 4.50 21.00 12.50
N SER A 55 5.74 21.05 12.96
CA SER A 55 6.91 21.50 12.20
C SER A 55 7.53 20.40 11.32
N LEU A 56 7.15 19.12 11.54
CA LEU A 56 7.81 17.99 10.90
C LEU A 56 7.42 17.89 9.42
N THR A 57 8.41 17.93 8.54
CA THR A 57 8.20 17.83 7.08
C THR A 57 8.60 16.49 6.49
N GLN A 58 9.48 15.75 7.18
CA GLN A 58 10.02 14.48 6.66
C GLN A 58 10.19 13.43 7.75
N VAL A 59 9.77 12.20 7.42
CA VAL A 59 10.10 10.98 8.16
C VAL A 59 11.06 10.17 7.29
N GLY A 60 12.25 9.87 7.82
CA GLY A 60 13.32 9.19 7.11
C GLY A 60 13.02 7.72 6.81
N ARG A 61 13.91 7.11 6.00
CA ARG A 61 13.89 5.67 5.73
C ARG A 61 13.98 4.89 7.04
N LEU A 62 13.20 3.79 7.17
CA LEU A 62 13.22 2.89 8.34
C LEU A 62 12.99 3.59 9.70
N ALA A 63 12.48 4.83 9.73
CA ALA A 63 12.45 5.65 10.94
C ALA A 63 11.74 4.98 12.11
N PHE A 64 10.66 4.23 11.87
CA PHE A 64 9.87 3.45 12.84
C PHE A 64 9.78 1.97 12.46
N ASP A 65 10.73 1.47 11.65
CA ASP A 65 10.77 0.06 11.25
C ASP A 65 10.87 -0.83 12.50
N ASP A 66 10.08 -1.91 12.50
CA ASP A 66 10.00 -2.87 13.62
C ASP A 66 9.59 -2.25 14.98
N CYS A 67 8.78 -1.18 14.95
CA CYS A 67 8.09 -0.66 16.14
C CYS A 67 6.82 -1.49 16.37
N THR A 68 6.98 -2.76 16.75
CA THR A 68 5.92 -3.77 16.77
C THR A 68 4.77 -3.48 17.73
N SER A 69 4.97 -2.67 18.78
CA SER A 69 3.93 -2.25 19.71
C SER A 69 3.25 -0.93 19.32
N LEU A 70 3.67 -0.26 18.25
CA LEU A 70 3.10 1.02 17.83
C LEU A 70 1.66 0.83 17.35
N THR A 71 0.70 1.30 18.14
CA THR A 71 -0.74 1.15 17.85
C THR A 71 -1.31 2.34 17.08
N SER A 72 -0.71 3.52 17.26
CA SER A 72 -1.14 4.74 16.59
C SER A 72 0.01 5.72 16.38
N VAL A 73 -0.05 6.46 15.30
CA VAL A 73 0.82 7.60 15.00
C VAL A 73 -0.03 8.75 14.49
N VAL A 74 0.21 9.95 15.02
CA VAL A 74 -0.41 11.18 14.52
C VAL A 74 0.59 11.88 13.62
N LEU A 75 0.25 11.99 12.34
CA LEU A 75 1.05 12.64 11.31
C LEU A 75 0.57 14.09 11.15
N PRO A 76 1.46 15.09 11.15
CA PRO A 76 1.07 16.50 11.02
C PRO A 76 0.76 16.90 9.57
N ASP A 77 -0.04 17.95 9.41
CA ASP A 77 -0.37 18.52 8.09
C ASP A 77 0.82 19.15 7.35
N SER A 78 1.95 19.34 8.01
CA SER A 78 3.21 19.80 7.39
C SER A 78 4.00 18.69 6.70
N LEU A 79 3.65 17.41 6.96
CA LEU A 79 4.44 16.28 6.50
C LEU A 79 4.26 16.06 4.99
N THR A 80 5.37 16.20 4.25
CA THR A 80 5.38 16.06 2.78
C THR A 80 5.97 14.74 2.31
N GLN A 81 6.77 14.06 3.16
CA GLN A 81 7.47 12.84 2.76
C GLN A 81 7.51 11.80 3.89
N ILE A 82 7.16 10.58 3.54
CA ILE A 82 7.40 9.38 4.34
C ILE A 82 8.37 8.50 3.55
N GLY A 83 9.54 8.22 4.14
CA GLY A 83 10.61 7.47 3.51
C GLY A 83 10.31 6.00 3.30
N ARG A 84 11.19 5.31 2.56
CA ARG A 84 11.12 3.87 2.32
C ARG A 84 11.09 3.12 3.66
N ALA A 85 10.16 2.15 3.78
CA ALA A 85 10.02 1.28 4.95
C ALA A 85 9.87 2.03 6.29
N ALA A 86 9.37 3.28 6.27
CA ALA A 86 9.37 4.15 7.47
C ALA A 86 8.56 3.56 8.63
N PHE A 87 7.49 2.82 8.37
CA PHE A 87 6.62 2.12 9.34
C PHE A 87 6.51 0.62 9.03
N GLN A 88 7.54 0.06 8.36
CA GLN A 88 7.56 -1.36 8.08
C GLN A 88 7.53 -2.16 9.39
N ASP A 89 6.88 -3.32 9.40
CA ASP A 89 6.77 -4.20 10.56
C ASP A 89 6.17 -3.56 11.83
N CYS A 90 5.42 -2.44 11.69
CA CYS A 90 4.57 -1.90 12.77
C CYS A 90 3.30 -2.76 12.91
N THR A 91 3.48 -4.00 13.36
CA THR A 91 2.43 -5.04 13.33
C THR A 91 1.19 -4.73 14.18
N SER A 92 1.30 -3.84 15.17
CA SER A 92 0.17 -3.40 16.02
C SER A 92 -0.51 -2.12 15.51
N LEU A 93 -0.03 -1.48 14.44
CA LEU A 93 -0.60 -0.23 13.92
C LEU A 93 -1.99 -0.50 13.33
N MET A 94 -3.03 0.05 13.98
CA MET A 94 -4.43 -0.22 13.61
C MET A 94 -4.99 0.77 12.60
N SER A 95 -4.52 2.02 12.64
CA SER A 95 -4.97 3.09 11.75
C SER A 95 -3.90 4.15 11.57
N VAL A 96 -3.92 4.78 10.42
CA VAL A 96 -3.10 5.96 10.09
C VAL A 96 -3.90 6.91 9.21
N VAL A 97 -3.82 8.19 9.50
CA VAL A 97 -4.36 9.25 8.64
C VAL A 97 -3.18 9.93 7.95
N LEU A 98 -3.15 9.83 6.63
CA LEU A 98 -2.12 10.48 5.82
C LEU A 98 -2.55 11.92 5.50
N PRO A 99 -1.68 12.92 5.74
CA PRO A 99 -2.05 14.32 5.54
C PRO A 99 -2.11 14.71 4.05
N ASN A 100 -2.94 15.70 3.73
CA ASN A 100 -3.10 16.20 2.35
C ASN A 100 -1.85 16.90 1.77
N SER A 101 -0.85 17.18 2.58
CA SER A 101 0.47 17.67 2.15
C SER A 101 1.41 16.57 1.65
N LEU A 102 1.07 15.29 1.90
CA LEU A 102 1.95 14.17 1.59
C LEU A 102 2.05 13.93 0.09
N THR A 103 3.20 14.21 -0.49
CA THR A 103 3.48 14.03 -1.93
C THR A 103 4.30 12.78 -2.24
N LEU A 104 4.98 12.23 -1.24
CA LEU A 104 5.80 11.02 -1.38
C LEU A 104 5.51 10.02 -0.27
N LEU A 105 5.02 8.85 -0.66
CA LEU A 105 4.96 7.66 0.17
C LEU A 105 5.96 6.64 -0.39
N GLY A 106 7.02 6.37 0.37
CA GLY A 106 8.13 5.52 -0.07
C GLY A 106 7.76 4.05 -0.19
N ASP A 107 8.62 3.29 -0.89
CA ASP A 107 8.46 1.84 -1.03
C ASP A 107 8.39 1.18 0.34
N SER A 108 7.53 0.18 0.47
CA SER A 108 7.34 -0.61 1.69
C SER A 108 6.99 0.22 2.93
N ALA A 109 6.49 1.46 2.77
CA ALA A 109 6.32 2.40 3.89
C ALA A 109 5.47 1.83 5.05
N PHE A 110 4.45 1.00 4.76
CA PHE A 110 3.59 0.30 5.72
C PHE A 110 3.58 -1.22 5.49
N ARG A 111 4.68 -1.76 4.93
CA ARG A 111 4.80 -3.19 4.75
C ARG A 111 4.64 -3.92 6.09
N GLU A 112 3.89 -5.03 6.10
CA GLU A 112 3.67 -5.87 7.30
C GLU A 112 2.98 -5.16 8.48
N CYS A 113 2.28 -4.02 8.23
CA CYS A 113 1.35 -3.44 9.21
C CYS A 113 0.09 -4.34 9.29
N SER A 114 0.26 -5.55 9.85
CA SER A 114 -0.75 -6.61 9.78
C SER A 114 -2.04 -6.31 10.55
N SER A 115 -2.05 -5.35 11.47
CA SER A 115 -3.25 -4.89 12.18
C SER A 115 -3.93 -3.68 11.52
N LEU A 116 -3.36 -3.10 10.46
CA LEU A 116 -3.93 -1.94 9.77
C LEU A 116 -5.23 -2.33 9.07
N THR A 117 -6.35 -1.70 9.47
CA THR A 117 -7.69 -2.08 8.99
C THR A 117 -8.19 -1.24 7.83
N SER A 118 -7.78 0.01 7.77
CA SER A 118 -8.16 0.95 6.70
C SER A 118 -7.12 2.03 6.50
N VAL A 119 -7.03 2.57 5.30
CA VAL A 119 -6.21 3.72 4.95
C VAL A 119 -6.93 4.59 3.92
N VAL A 120 -6.82 5.90 4.08
CA VAL A 120 -7.25 6.89 3.10
C VAL A 120 -6.00 7.56 2.55
N LEU A 121 -5.77 7.44 1.25
CA LEU A 121 -4.65 8.09 0.58
C LEU A 121 -5.05 9.52 0.21
N PRO A 122 -4.18 10.53 0.42
CA PRO A 122 -4.50 11.93 0.15
C PRO A 122 -4.48 12.28 -1.34
N ASP A 123 -5.24 13.31 -1.72
CA ASP A 123 -5.33 13.80 -3.11
C ASP A 123 -4.02 14.40 -3.66
N SER A 124 -3.04 14.65 -2.81
CA SER A 124 -1.68 15.06 -3.22
C SER A 124 -0.84 13.91 -3.77
N LEU A 125 -1.26 12.65 -3.55
CA LEU A 125 -0.46 11.48 -3.89
C LEU A 125 -0.78 11.01 -5.31
N MET A 126 0.23 11.07 -6.20
CA MET A 126 0.10 10.65 -7.61
C MET A 126 0.59 9.23 -7.86
N GLN A 127 1.42 8.69 -6.97
CA GLN A 127 2.03 7.36 -7.11
C GLN A 127 2.09 6.67 -5.76
N LEU A 128 1.84 5.37 -5.77
CA LEU A 128 2.01 4.49 -4.63
C LEU A 128 3.28 3.67 -4.83
N GLY A 129 4.19 3.69 -3.84
CA GLY A 129 5.46 2.99 -3.89
C GLY A 129 5.33 1.46 -3.97
N GLU A 130 6.41 0.79 -4.36
CA GLU A 130 6.51 -0.67 -4.38
C GLU A 130 6.28 -1.23 -2.97
N GLY A 131 5.39 -2.23 -2.86
CA GLY A 131 5.09 -2.90 -1.59
C GLY A 131 4.56 -1.99 -0.48
N ALA A 132 4.02 -0.80 -0.79
CA ALA A 132 3.67 0.20 0.23
C ALA A 132 2.77 -0.35 1.36
N PHE A 133 1.87 -1.30 1.06
CA PHE A 133 0.98 -2.01 1.99
C PHE A 133 1.10 -3.54 1.85
N LEU A 134 2.26 -4.02 1.44
CA LEU A 134 2.54 -5.45 1.30
C LEU A 134 2.33 -6.16 2.65
N TYR A 135 1.57 -7.26 2.68
CA TYR A 135 1.21 -8.04 3.88
C TYR A 135 0.38 -7.28 4.94
N CYS A 136 -0.33 -6.21 4.59
CA CYS A 136 -1.34 -5.61 5.47
C CYS A 136 -2.58 -6.51 5.53
N SER A 137 -2.46 -7.66 6.20
CA SER A 137 -3.45 -8.75 6.14
C SER A 137 -4.82 -8.41 6.73
N SER A 138 -4.91 -7.43 7.63
CA SER A 138 -6.18 -6.94 8.19
C SER A 138 -6.81 -5.80 7.41
N LEU A 139 -6.17 -5.29 6.34
CA LEU A 139 -6.68 -4.18 5.56
C LEU A 139 -7.97 -4.59 4.83
N THR A 140 -9.11 -4.05 5.26
CA THR A 140 -10.42 -4.38 4.70
C THR A 140 -10.86 -3.43 3.59
N SER A 141 -10.38 -2.20 3.64
CA SER A 141 -10.71 -1.16 2.66
C SER A 141 -9.58 -0.16 2.46
N VAL A 142 -9.46 0.35 1.26
CA VAL A 142 -8.57 1.44 0.90
C VAL A 142 -9.32 2.44 0.04
N VAL A 143 -9.15 3.73 0.32
CA VAL A 143 -9.65 4.80 -0.53
C VAL A 143 -8.47 5.36 -1.34
N LEU A 144 -8.54 5.18 -2.65
CA LEU A 144 -7.56 5.68 -3.60
C LEU A 144 -8.03 7.03 -4.14
N PRO A 145 -7.17 8.07 -4.16
CA PRO A 145 -7.55 9.40 -4.63
C PRO A 145 -7.65 9.47 -6.17
N ASP A 146 -8.46 10.41 -6.65
CA ASP A 146 -8.60 10.66 -8.09
C ASP A 146 -7.32 11.20 -8.77
N SER A 147 -6.32 11.60 -7.99
CA SER A 147 -4.98 12.00 -8.47
C SER A 147 -4.05 10.83 -8.76
N LEU A 148 -4.38 9.61 -8.26
CA LEU A 148 -3.48 8.48 -8.33
C LEU A 148 -3.37 7.93 -9.75
N MET A 149 -2.17 8.00 -10.33
CA MET A 149 -1.88 7.54 -11.69
C MET A 149 -1.21 6.16 -11.71
N GLN A 150 -0.54 5.78 -10.63
CA GLN A 150 0.24 4.53 -10.59
C GLN A 150 0.15 3.83 -9.23
N ILE A 151 -0.07 2.52 -9.28
CA ILE A 151 0.06 1.61 -8.15
C ILE A 151 1.33 0.79 -8.37
N GLY A 152 2.27 0.85 -7.42
CA GLY A 152 3.56 0.17 -7.49
C GLY A 152 3.46 -1.36 -7.51
N GLU A 153 4.58 -2.02 -7.81
CA GLU A 153 4.70 -3.48 -7.74
C GLU A 153 4.38 -3.96 -6.32
N SER A 154 3.59 -5.02 -6.19
CA SER A 154 3.22 -5.64 -4.90
C SER A 154 2.58 -4.69 -3.87
N ALA A 155 2.07 -3.52 -4.27
CA ALA A 155 1.63 -2.47 -3.34
C ALA A 155 0.58 -2.94 -2.32
N PHE A 156 -0.32 -3.85 -2.71
CA PHE A 156 -1.36 -4.47 -1.86
C PHE A 156 -1.26 -6.00 -1.85
N GLN A 157 -0.09 -6.56 -2.20
CA GLN A 157 0.09 -8.01 -2.18
C GLN A 157 -0.22 -8.57 -0.79
N SER A 158 -0.95 -9.68 -0.75
CA SER A 158 -1.34 -10.38 0.48
C SER A 158 -2.14 -9.54 1.49
N CYS A 159 -2.87 -8.51 1.00
CA CYS A 159 -3.93 -7.85 1.77
C CYS A 159 -5.16 -8.78 1.82
N THR A 160 -5.05 -9.88 2.56
CA THR A 160 -5.99 -11.01 2.53
C THR A 160 -7.40 -10.67 2.97
N SER A 161 -7.59 -9.60 3.75
CA SER A 161 -8.90 -9.11 4.20
C SER A 161 -9.52 -8.06 3.28
N LEU A 162 -8.83 -7.61 2.23
CA LEU A 162 -9.33 -6.57 1.32
C LEU A 162 -10.51 -7.12 0.52
N THR A 163 -11.72 -6.58 0.77
CA THR A 163 -12.95 -7.08 0.16
C THR A 163 -13.35 -6.35 -1.12
N SER A 164 -12.96 -5.11 -1.23
CA SER A 164 -13.24 -4.25 -2.39
C SER A 164 -12.19 -3.16 -2.55
N VAL A 165 -11.99 -2.73 -3.77
CA VAL A 165 -11.17 -1.57 -4.13
C VAL A 165 -11.85 -0.81 -5.27
N VAL A 166 -11.93 0.51 -5.15
CA VAL A 166 -12.37 1.39 -6.22
C VAL A 166 -11.11 1.99 -6.85
N LEU A 167 -10.87 1.66 -8.11
CA LEU A 167 -9.74 2.18 -8.87
C LEU A 167 -10.14 3.50 -9.54
N PRO A 168 -9.37 4.59 -9.37
CA PRO A 168 -9.72 5.90 -9.91
C PRO A 168 -9.55 5.96 -11.43
N SER A 169 -10.33 6.84 -12.09
CA SER A 169 -10.29 7.01 -13.55
C SER A 169 -8.98 7.59 -14.09
N SER A 170 -8.13 8.13 -13.22
CA SER A 170 -6.77 8.60 -13.54
C SER A 170 -5.72 7.51 -13.63
N LEU A 171 -6.05 6.28 -13.13
CA LEU A 171 -5.07 5.21 -12.97
C LEU A 171 -4.67 4.61 -14.32
N THR A 172 -3.42 4.80 -14.71
CA THR A 172 -2.85 4.31 -15.98
C THR A 172 -2.00 3.07 -15.83
N HIS A 173 -1.50 2.78 -14.62
CA HIS A 173 -0.61 1.66 -14.37
C HIS A 173 -0.94 0.94 -13.06
N ILE A 174 -1.06 -0.38 -13.17
CA ILE A 174 -1.10 -1.30 -12.04
C ILE A 174 0.16 -2.17 -12.14
N GLY A 175 1.02 -2.08 -11.13
CA GLY A 175 2.29 -2.80 -11.09
C GLY A 175 2.13 -4.31 -11.03
N LYS A 176 3.24 -5.03 -11.26
CA LYS A 176 3.27 -6.49 -11.14
C LYS A 176 2.80 -6.89 -9.74
N GLN A 177 1.97 -7.93 -9.68
CA GLN A 177 1.51 -8.52 -8.41
C GLN A 177 0.84 -7.52 -7.44
N ALA A 178 0.37 -6.36 -7.92
CA ALA A 178 -0.12 -5.28 -7.06
C ALA A 178 -1.22 -5.72 -6.09
N PHE A 179 -2.10 -6.66 -6.48
CA PHE A 179 -3.19 -7.23 -5.66
C PHE A 179 -3.11 -8.77 -5.57
N ILE A 180 -1.93 -9.34 -5.82
CA ILE A 180 -1.79 -10.80 -5.71
C ILE A 180 -2.11 -11.26 -4.28
N GLU A 181 -2.82 -12.39 -4.15
CA GLU A 181 -3.23 -12.94 -2.84
C GLU A 181 -4.21 -12.06 -2.03
N CYS A 182 -4.89 -11.09 -2.65
CA CYS A 182 -6.05 -10.42 -2.04
C CYS A 182 -7.24 -11.40 -2.02
N SER A 183 -7.16 -12.43 -1.18
CA SER A 183 -8.05 -13.59 -1.23
C SER A 183 -9.51 -13.30 -0.90
N SER A 184 -9.81 -12.19 -0.23
CA SER A 184 -11.18 -11.75 0.07
C SER A 184 -11.76 -10.78 -0.97
N LEU A 185 -11.00 -10.35 -1.98
CA LEU A 185 -11.46 -9.43 -3.01
C LEU A 185 -12.53 -10.12 -3.87
N THR A 186 -13.75 -9.55 -3.92
CA THR A 186 -14.89 -10.19 -4.57
C THR A 186 -15.15 -9.69 -5.98
N SER A 187 -14.84 -8.43 -6.25
CA SER A 187 -15.01 -7.80 -7.56
C SER A 187 -14.05 -6.64 -7.77
N VAL A 188 -13.71 -6.35 -9.00
CA VAL A 188 -12.95 -5.19 -9.41
C VAL A 188 -13.43 -4.69 -10.78
N ALA A 189 -13.55 -3.36 -10.91
CA ALA A 189 -13.73 -2.68 -12.19
C ALA A 189 -12.44 -1.94 -12.52
N LEU A 190 -11.84 -2.27 -13.67
CA LEU A 190 -10.64 -1.58 -14.16
C LEU A 190 -11.07 -0.30 -14.91
N PRO A 191 -10.37 0.84 -14.69
CA PRO A 191 -10.75 2.11 -15.31
C PRO A 191 -10.37 2.17 -16.80
N ASP A 192 -11.09 3.00 -17.57
CA ASP A 192 -10.87 3.20 -19.01
C ASP A 192 -9.51 3.85 -19.37
N SER A 193 -8.80 4.37 -18.40
CA SER A 193 -7.43 4.86 -18.56
C SER A 193 -6.38 3.73 -18.61
N LEU A 194 -6.76 2.50 -18.22
CA LEU A 194 -5.82 1.37 -18.13
C LEU A 194 -5.72 0.64 -19.46
N THR A 195 -4.50 0.57 -20.03
CA THR A 195 -4.23 -0.11 -21.29
C THR A 195 -3.53 -1.45 -21.12
N GLN A 196 -2.93 -1.69 -19.96
CA GLN A 196 -2.17 -2.90 -19.66
C GLN A 196 -2.38 -3.33 -18.21
N LEU A 197 -2.48 -4.65 -17.99
CA LEU A 197 -2.46 -5.25 -16.67
C LEU A 197 -1.17 -6.05 -16.50
N GLY A 198 -0.43 -5.78 -15.41
CA GLY A 198 0.87 -6.38 -15.16
C GLY A 198 0.81 -7.89 -14.83
N TYR A 199 2.00 -8.51 -14.78
CA TYR A 199 2.20 -9.88 -14.33
C TYR A 199 1.52 -10.12 -12.98
N GLY A 200 0.68 -11.15 -12.88
CA GLY A 200 0.07 -11.61 -11.63
C GLY A 200 -0.76 -10.55 -10.87
N ALA A 201 -1.19 -9.46 -11.53
CA ALA A 201 -1.73 -8.28 -10.84
C ALA A 201 -2.89 -8.62 -9.89
N PHE A 202 -3.76 -9.59 -10.23
CA PHE A 202 -4.85 -10.12 -9.41
C PHE A 202 -4.74 -11.65 -9.21
N GLY A 203 -3.53 -12.19 -9.33
CA GLY A 203 -3.31 -13.62 -9.11
C GLY A 203 -3.74 -14.05 -7.70
N LYS A 204 -4.27 -15.27 -7.57
CA LYS A 204 -4.72 -15.86 -6.30
C LYS A 204 -5.79 -15.06 -5.52
N CYS A 205 -6.53 -14.16 -6.19
CA CYS A 205 -7.73 -13.54 -5.65
C CYS A 205 -8.86 -14.57 -5.64
N SER A 206 -8.81 -15.52 -4.71
CA SER A 206 -9.64 -16.73 -4.73
C SER A 206 -11.15 -16.46 -4.57
N SER A 207 -11.55 -15.34 -3.98
CA SER A 207 -12.95 -14.90 -3.85
C SER A 207 -13.44 -14.04 -5.01
N LEU A 208 -12.57 -13.70 -5.98
CA LEU A 208 -12.93 -12.84 -7.10
C LEU A 208 -13.94 -13.53 -8.03
N THR A 209 -15.17 -13.04 -8.07
CA THR A 209 -16.26 -13.62 -8.84
C THR A 209 -16.49 -12.91 -10.17
N SER A 210 -16.18 -11.61 -10.24
CA SER A 210 -16.39 -10.80 -11.43
C SER A 210 -15.31 -9.75 -11.60
N VAL A 211 -14.94 -9.50 -12.84
CA VAL A 211 -14.02 -8.43 -13.25
C VAL A 211 -14.64 -7.72 -14.46
N VAL A 212 -14.64 -6.39 -14.43
CA VAL A 212 -14.99 -5.59 -15.59
C VAL A 212 -13.69 -5.05 -16.20
N LEU A 213 -13.40 -5.50 -17.43
CA LEU A 213 -12.26 -5.02 -18.22
C LEU A 213 -12.69 -3.83 -19.06
N PRO A 214 -11.89 -2.76 -19.17
CA PRO A 214 -12.21 -1.60 -19.99
C PRO A 214 -11.95 -1.86 -21.48
N ASP A 215 -12.67 -1.14 -22.33
CA ASP A 215 -12.49 -1.20 -23.78
C ASP A 215 -11.12 -0.67 -24.26
N SER A 216 -10.37 -0.01 -23.38
CA SER A 216 -8.99 0.47 -23.64
C SER A 216 -7.92 -0.60 -23.44
N LEU A 217 -8.25 -1.74 -22.82
CA LEU A 217 -7.26 -2.74 -22.41
C LEU A 217 -6.73 -3.52 -23.60
N MET A 218 -5.43 -3.36 -23.89
CA MET A 218 -4.75 -4.01 -25.00
C MET A 218 -3.95 -5.24 -24.59
N GLN A 219 -3.54 -5.32 -23.32
CA GLN A 219 -2.66 -6.40 -22.85
C GLN A 219 -3.07 -6.91 -21.46
N LEU A 220 -3.22 -8.22 -21.34
CA LEU A 220 -3.28 -8.95 -20.07
C LEU A 220 -1.92 -9.62 -19.84
N GLY A 221 -1.29 -9.32 -18.72
CA GLY A 221 -0.01 -9.91 -18.33
C GLY A 221 -0.12 -11.40 -18.01
N GLU A 222 1.04 -12.06 -18.00
CA GLU A 222 1.16 -13.46 -17.55
C GLU A 222 0.55 -13.61 -16.15
N GLY A 223 -0.29 -14.64 -15.95
CA GLY A 223 -0.91 -14.94 -14.68
C GLY A 223 -1.78 -13.85 -14.07
N ALA A 224 -2.25 -12.85 -14.87
CA ALA A 224 -2.97 -11.69 -14.33
C ALA A 224 -4.13 -12.06 -13.40
N PHE A 225 -4.83 -13.18 -13.65
CA PHE A 225 -5.90 -13.77 -12.84
C PHE A 225 -5.63 -15.25 -12.50
N LEU A 226 -4.37 -15.65 -12.43
CA LEU A 226 -3.99 -17.03 -12.06
C LEU A 226 -4.57 -17.40 -10.69
N ASP A 227 -5.12 -18.61 -10.56
CA ASP A 227 -5.72 -19.13 -9.30
C ASP A 227 -6.91 -18.29 -8.77
N CYS A 228 -7.61 -17.50 -9.60
CA CYS A 228 -8.88 -16.86 -9.24
C CYS A 228 -10.01 -17.92 -9.29
N SER A 229 -10.05 -18.79 -8.30
CA SER A 229 -10.86 -20.01 -8.31
C SER A 229 -12.37 -19.78 -8.30
N SER A 230 -12.85 -18.60 -7.87
CA SER A 230 -14.26 -18.23 -7.87
C SER A 230 -14.72 -17.48 -9.12
N LEU A 231 -13.82 -17.13 -10.04
CA LEU A 231 -14.15 -16.40 -11.25
C LEU A 231 -15.00 -17.28 -12.18
N THR A 232 -16.21 -16.82 -12.52
CA THR A 232 -17.21 -17.66 -13.25
C THR A 232 -17.29 -17.37 -14.73
N SER A 233 -17.06 -16.13 -15.12
CA SER A 233 -17.12 -15.70 -16.52
C SER A 233 -16.20 -14.50 -16.76
N MET A 234 -15.77 -14.34 -18.01
CA MET A 234 -14.96 -13.21 -18.46
C MET A 234 -15.38 -12.78 -19.86
N VAL A 235 -15.49 -11.48 -20.05
CA VAL A 235 -15.65 -10.87 -21.38
C VAL A 235 -14.35 -10.09 -21.65
N LEU A 236 -13.65 -10.47 -22.72
CA LEU A 236 -12.43 -9.77 -23.14
C LEU A 236 -12.81 -8.66 -24.13
N PRO A 237 -12.24 -7.46 -24.01
CA PRO A 237 -12.56 -6.33 -24.89
C PRO A 237 -11.96 -6.52 -26.28
N ASP A 238 -12.62 -5.92 -27.31
CA ASP A 238 -12.16 -5.98 -28.71
C ASP A 238 -10.78 -5.34 -28.94
N SER A 239 -10.34 -4.48 -28.04
CA SER A 239 -9.00 -3.87 -28.05
C SER A 239 -7.88 -4.83 -27.67
N LEU A 240 -8.23 -5.98 -27.06
CA LEU A 240 -7.21 -6.89 -26.52
C LEU A 240 -6.45 -7.59 -27.66
N THR A 241 -5.15 -7.36 -27.71
CA THR A 241 -4.23 -7.93 -28.70
C THR A 241 -3.22 -8.90 -28.09
N HIS A 242 -3.14 -8.94 -26.75
CA HIS A 242 -2.17 -9.78 -26.05
C HIS A 242 -2.77 -10.42 -24.82
N LEU A 243 -2.78 -11.74 -24.80
CA LEU A 243 -3.18 -12.56 -23.66
C LEU A 243 -1.94 -13.28 -23.12
N GLY A 244 -1.51 -12.93 -21.93
CA GLY A 244 -0.32 -13.52 -21.28
C GLY A 244 -0.48 -15.00 -20.96
N GLU A 245 0.65 -15.68 -20.79
CA GLU A 245 0.66 -17.09 -20.39
C GLU A 245 -0.10 -17.29 -19.07
N ALA A 246 -0.92 -18.33 -18.98
CA ALA A 246 -1.70 -18.66 -17.80
C ALA A 246 -2.55 -17.51 -17.22
N ALA A 247 -2.95 -16.50 -18.04
CA ALA A 247 -3.70 -15.33 -17.55
C ALA A 247 -4.94 -15.70 -16.73
N PHE A 248 -5.60 -16.83 -17.07
CA PHE A 248 -6.73 -17.43 -16.34
C PHE A 248 -6.41 -18.86 -15.85
N GLY A 249 -5.14 -19.16 -15.68
CA GLY A 249 -4.71 -20.47 -15.21
C GLY A 249 -5.36 -20.81 -13.86
N ARG A 250 -5.85 -22.05 -13.71
CA ARG A 250 -6.50 -22.55 -12.48
C ARG A 250 -7.72 -21.74 -12.00
N CYS A 251 -8.39 -21.00 -12.86
CA CYS A 251 -9.72 -20.44 -12.59
C CYS A 251 -10.76 -21.56 -12.65
N THR A 252 -10.84 -22.38 -11.60
CA THR A 252 -11.58 -23.66 -11.61
C THR A 252 -13.10 -23.51 -11.76
N SER A 253 -13.66 -22.33 -11.45
CA SER A 253 -15.08 -22.00 -11.63
C SER A 253 -15.39 -21.34 -12.97
N LEU A 254 -14.38 -21.08 -13.81
CA LEU A 254 -14.56 -20.36 -15.06
C LEU A 254 -15.25 -21.25 -16.08
N THR A 255 -16.50 -20.90 -16.42
CA THR A 255 -17.35 -21.66 -17.33
C THR A 255 -17.44 -21.04 -18.72
N SER A 256 -17.18 -19.76 -18.84
CA SER A 256 -17.24 -19.05 -20.12
C SER A 256 -16.23 -17.93 -20.22
N VAL A 257 -15.59 -17.83 -21.37
CA VAL A 257 -14.76 -16.68 -21.77
C VAL A 257 -15.20 -16.27 -23.17
N VAL A 258 -15.59 -15.02 -23.33
CA VAL A 258 -15.86 -14.45 -24.64
C VAL A 258 -14.58 -13.85 -25.16
N LEU A 259 -14.06 -14.39 -26.25
CA LEU A 259 -12.84 -13.89 -26.91
C LEU A 259 -13.22 -12.86 -27.98
N PRO A 260 -12.45 -11.79 -28.13
CA PRO A 260 -12.63 -10.84 -29.21
C PRO A 260 -12.05 -11.39 -30.53
N ASP A 261 -12.51 -10.85 -31.64
CA ASP A 261 -12.00 -11.21 -32.97
C ASP A 261 -10.55 -10.76 -33.22
N SER A 262 -9.98 -9.95 -32.31
CA SER A 262 -8.63 -9.38 -32.37
C SER A 262 -7.51 -10.30 -31.87
N LEU A 263 -7.84 -11.44 -31.22
CA LEU A 263 -6.88 -12.41 -30.65
C LEU A 263 -6.52 -13.53 -31.61
#